data_dbadbc72521da1ce3a09580d97d4f056
#
_entry.id   dbadbc72521da1ce3a09580d97d4f056
#
_cell.length_a   1.000
_cell.length_b   1.000
_cell.length_c   1.000
_cell.angle_alpha   90.00
_cell.angle_beta   90.00
_cell.angle_gamma   90.00
#
_symmetry.space_group_name_H-M   'P 1'
#
loop_
_entity.id
_entity.type
_entity.pdbx_description
1 polymer ?
#
loop_
_entity_poly.entity_id
_entity_poly.type
_entity_poly.pdbx_seq_one_letter_code
_entity_poly.pdbx_strand_id
1 'polypeptide(L)'
;TAEALVSHPNVNASYNPETKEMTYHSDVNIAIAVDTPKGLLTPVIHKAQDMTLPQIAQQIAELADKARNNKLKPNDLTGATFTVTNIGSEGAMLDTPILVPPQAGILGTAAIEKRPVVVNENGQDAIAIRQMCYLPFTYDHQVVDGADAGRFITTIKDRLQTADFQADLEV
;
A
#
# COMPACT_ATOMS: atom_id res chain seq x y z
N THR A 1 5.44 1.65 -0.32
CA THR A 1 4.38 2.19 0.56
C THR A 1 4.93 2.58 1.93
N ALA A 2 5.67 1.71 2.65
CA ALA A 2 6.19 2.01 3.97
C ALA A 2 7.03 3.29 4.01
N GLU A 3 8.01 3.44 3.11
CA GLU A 3 8.84 4.65 2.96
C GLU A 3 7.99 5.92 2.74
N ALA A 4 6.96 5.80 1.89
CA ALA A 4 6.07 6.92 1.60
C ALA A 4 5.24 7.32 2.85
N LEU A 5 4.79 6.36 3.65
CA LEU A 5 4.06 6.64 4.89
C LEU A 5 4.92 7.36 5.94
N VAL A 6 6.22 7.03 6.03
CA VAL A 6 7.18 7.77 6.88
C VAL A 6 7.30 9.24 6.42
N SER A 7 7.32 9.47 5.10
CA SER A 7 7.45 10.81 4.50
C SER A 7 6.15 11.61 4.50
N HIS A 8 5.01 10.95 4.70
CA HIS A 8 3.67 11.55 4.67
C HIS A 8 2.88 11.22 5.94
N PRO A 9 3.22 11.80 7.10
CA PRO A 9 2.62 11.44 8.39
C PRO A 9 1.11 11.68 8.45
N ASN A 10 0.57 12.62 7.67
CA ASN A 10 -0.88 12.85 7.58
C ASN A 10 -1.63 11.63 7.01
N VAL A 11 -0.96 10.81 6.19
CA VAL A 11 -1.53 9.58 5.64
C VAL A 11 -1.40 8.41 6.61
N ASN A 12 -0.38 8.41 7.48
CA ASN A 12 -0.20 7.42 8.55
C ASN A 12 -0.84 7.90 9.85
N ALA A 13 -2.10 8.27 9.79
CA ALA A 13 -2.85 8.86 10.90
C ALA A 13 -4.21 8.18 11.07
N SER A 14 -4.88 8.47 12.17
CA SER A 14 -6.25 8.06 12.44
C SER A 14 -7.03 9.19 13.11
N TYR A 15 -8.33 9.21 12.90
CA TYR A 15 -9.22 10.20 13.47
C TYR A 15 -10.33 9.53 14.28
N ASN A 16 -10.53 10.01 15.51
CA ASN A 16 -11.65 9.61 16.32
C ASN A 16 -12.73 10.72 16.27
N PRO A 17 -13.88 10.48 15.62
CA PRO A 17 -14.93 11.49 15.49
C PRO A 17 -15.64 11.80 16.82
N GLU A 18 -15.63 10.90 17.79
CA GLU A 18 -16.29 11.09 19.08
C GLU A 18 -15.48 12.06 19.98
N THR A 19 -14.16 11.83 20.07
CA THR A 19 -13.26 12.68 20.87
C THR A 19 -12.71 13.86 20.07
N LYS A 20 -12.87 13.85 18.73
CA LYS A 20 -12.29 14.82 17.79
C LYS A 20 -10.75 14.87 17.85
N GLU A 21 -10.14 13.75 18.22
CA GLU A 21 -8.69 13.61 18.31
C GLU A 21 -8.13 12.98 17.05
N MET A 22 -7.01 13.54 16.60
CA MET A 22 -6.20 12.98 15.53
C MET A 22 -4.95 12.36 16.12
N THR A 23 -4.66 11.13 15.76
CA THR A 23 -3.46 10.41 16.15
C THR A 23 -2.54 10.24 14.95
N TYR A 24 -1.31 10.74 15.05
CA TYR A 24 -0.24 10.48 14.08
C TYR A 24 0.59 9.29 14.59
N HIS A 25 0.72 8.26 13.76
CA HIS A 25 1.43 7.05 14.15
C HIS A 25 2.92 7.16 13.81
N SER A 26 3.78 6.88 14.79
CA SER A 26 5.23 6.82 14.60
C SER A 26 5.67 5.54 13.88
N ASP A 27 4.97 4.43 14.15
CA ASP A 27 5.21 3.16 13.49
C ASP A 27 4.31 3.02 12.25
N VAL A 28 4.84 2.40 11.21
CA VAL A 28 4.09 2.05 10.00
C VAL A 28 3.72 0.58 10.08
N ASN A 29 2.46 0.31 10.44
CA ASN A 29 1.92 -1.03 10.55
C ASN A 29 0.95 -1.28 9.38
N ILE A 30 1.35 -2.13 8.44
CA ILE A 30 0.61 -2.34 7.19
C ILE A 30 -0.21 -3.61 7.27
N ALA A 31 -1.53 -3.47 7.22
CA ALA A 31 -2.43 -4.59 6.98
C ALA A 31 -2.37 -5.00 5.51
N ILE A 32 -2.27 -6.30 5.25
CA ILE A 32 -2.29 -6.88 3.90
C ILE A 32 -3.58 -7.67 3.72
N ALA A 33 -4.36 -7.32 2.69
CA ALA A 33 -5.57 -8.06 2.38
C ALA A 33 -5.23 -9.47 1.83
N VAL A 34 -5.74 -10.50 2.48
CA VAL A 34 -5.52 -11.91 2.11
C VAL A 34 -6.85 -12.60 1.93
N ASP A 35 -7.10 -13.11 0.73
CA ASP A 35 -8.24 -13.99 0.46
C ASP A 35 -8.01 -15.38 1.06
N THR A 36 -9.04 -15.89 1.75
CA THR A 36 -9.03 -17.21 2.38
C THR A 36 -10.36 -17.94 2.14
N PRO A 37 -10.40 -19.27 2.27
CA PRO A 37 -11.66 -20.03 2.16
C PRO A 37 -12.77 -19.59 3.10
N LYS A 38 -12.43 -18.83 4.16
CA LYS A 38 -13.38 -18.30 5.16
C LYS A 38 -13.71 -16.84 4.98
N GLY A 39 -13.23 -16.21 3.92
CA GLY A 39 -13.38 -14.80 3.62
C GLY A 39 -12.08 -14.02 3.73
N LEU A 40 -12.18 -12.70 3.59
CA LEU A 40 -11.06 -11.78 3.61
C LEU A 40 -10.54 -11.58 5.04
N LEU A 41 -9.23 -11.72 5.21
CA LEU A 41 -8.50 -11.36 6.43
C LEU A 41 -7.43 -10.33 6.12
N THR A 42 -7.10 -9.50 7.10
CA THR A 42 -6.13 -8.41 6.95
C THR A 42 -5.03 -8.48 8.02
N PRO A 43 -4.14 -9.50 7.95
CA PRO A 43 -3.02 -9.59 8.87
C PRO A 43 -2.05 -8.42 8.71
N VAL A 44 -1.34 -8.09 9.79
CA VAL A 44 -0.56 -6.86 9.95
C VAL A 44 0.93 -7.14 9.98
N ILE A 45 1.66 -6.44 9.13
CA ILE A 45 3.12 -6.33 9.20
C ILE A 45 3.43 -5.15 10.12
N HIS A 46 3.94 -5.42 11.30
CA HIS A 46 4.30 -4.39 12.27
C HIS A 46 5.67 -3.77 11.93
N LYS A 47 5.79 -2.45 12.09
CA LYS A 47 7.03 -1.69 11.87
C LYS A 47 7.66 -1.93 10.50
N ALA A 48 6.84 -1.91 9.47
CA ALA A 48 7.28 -2.14 8.10
C ALA A 48 8.37 -1.15 7.64
N GLN A 49 8.47 0.03 8.25
CA GLN A 49 9.51 1.02 7.98
C GLN A 49 10.93 0.54 8.36
N ASP A 50 11.03 -0.41 9.29
CA ASP A 50 12.31 -0.93 9.80
C ASP A 50 12.75 -2.20 9.05
N MET A 51 11.97 -2.66 8.06
CA MET A 51 12.20 -3.92 7.35
C MET A 51 12.81 -3.69 5.97
N THR A 52 13.72 -4.59 5.58
CA THR A 52 14.22 -4.68 4.21
C THR A 52 13.15 -5.25 3.27
N LEU A 53 13.32 -5.05 1.96
CA LEU A 53 12.39 -5.59 0.96
C LEU A 53 12.25 -7.12 1.04
N PRO A 54 13.34 -7.94 1.20
CA PRO A 54 13.21 -9.37 1.44
C PRO A 54 12.45 -9.73 2.71
N GLN A 55 12.65 -8.98 3.81
CA GLN A 55 11.93 -9.21 5.06
C GLN A 55 10.42 -8.95 4.91
N ILE A 56 10.03 -7.88 4.23
CA ILE A 56 8.62 -7.60 3.93
C ILE A 56 8.02 -8.72 3.07
N ALA A 57 8.71 -9.18 2.03
CA ALA A 57 8.26 -10.26 1.18
C ALA A 57 8.05 -11.57 1.96
N GLN A 58 8.98 -11.91 2.86
CA GLN A 58 8.86 -13.06 3.76
C GLN A 58 7.66 -12.91 4.70
N GLN A 59 7.47 -11.74 5.32
CA GLN A 59 6.34 -11.49 6.22
C GLN A 59 4.99 -11.62 5.50
N ILE A 60 4.88 -11.11 4.27
CA ILE A 60 3.67 -11.28 3.46
C ILE A 60 3.38 -12.76 3.22
N ALA A 61 4.38 -13.56 2.83
CA ALA A 61 4.21 -14.98 2.57
C ALA A 61 3.80 -15.75 3.83
N GLU A 62 4.46 -15.49 4.97
CA GLU A 62 4.15 -16.13 6.25
C GLU A 62 2.76 -15.80 6.76
N LEU A 63 2.36 -14.53 6.70
CA LEU A 63 1.05 -14.08 7.16
C LEU A 63 -0.06 -14.62 6.25
N ALA A 64 0.16 -14.68 4.94
CA ALA A 64 -0.78 -15.26 3.99
C ALA A 64 -0.97 -16.79 4.24
N ASP A 65 0.12 -17.52 4.49
CA ASP A 65 0.04 -18.94 4.86
C ASP A 65 -0.72 -19.14 6.16
N LYS A 66 -0.39 -18.38 7.22
CA LYS A 66 -1.10 -18.43 8.50
C LYS A 66 -2.59 -18.11 8.34
N ALA A 67 -2.94 -17.11 7.51
CA ALA A 67 -4.32 -16.73 7.24
C ALA A 67 -5.11 -17.88 6.62
N ARG A 68 -4.59 -18.48 5.55
CA ARG A 68 -5.25 -19.59 4.84
C ARG A 68 -5.38 -20.85 5.67
N ASN A 69 -4.46 -21.07 6.61
CA ASN A 69 -4.42 -22.24 7.48
C ASN A 69 -5.05 -22.02 8.88
N ASN A 70 -5.74 -20.88 9.11
CA ASN A 70 -6.31 -20.48 10.41
C ASN A 70 -5.31 -20.50 11.57
N LYS A 71 -4.08 -20.06 11.32
CA LYS A 71 -2.99 -20.01 12.31
C LYS A 71 -2.67 -18.59 12.77
N LEU A 72 -3.43 -17.57 12.32
CA LEU A 72 -3.26 -16.20 12.78
C LEU A 72 -3.59 -16.09 14.27
N LYS A 73 -2.78 -15.31 14.96
CA LYS A 73 -2.98 -14.94 16.37
C LYS A 73 -3.67 -13.57 16.44
N PRO A 74 -4.31 -13.21 17.55
CA PRO A 74 -4.94 -11.91 17.71
C PRO A 74 -3.99 -10.73 17.40
N ASN A 75 -2.73 -10.84 17.79
CA ASN A 75 -1.73 -9.80 17.51
C ASN A 75 -1.40 -9.66 16.00
N ASP A 76 -1.59 -10.71 15.22
CA ASP A 76 -1.40 -10.64 13.77
C ASP A 76 -2.53 -9.88 13.06
N LEU A 77 -3.63 -9.54 13.75
CA LEU A 77 -4.82 -8.90 13.19
C LEU A 77 -5.10 -7.50 13.76
N THR A 78 -4.24 -6.98 14.62
CA THR A 78 -4.48 -5.72 15.33
C THR A 78 -3.34 -4.72 15.13
N GLY A 79 -3.62 -3.44 15.34
CA GLY A 79 -2.62 -2.39 15.34
C GLY A 79 -2.20 -1.86 13.97
N ALA A 80 -2.96 -2.17 12.92
CA ALA A 80 -2.72 -1.61 11.59
C ALA A 80 -2.94 -0.09 11.58
N THR A 81 -2.05 0.63 10.90
CA THR A 81 -2.16 2.07 10.66
C THR A 81 -2.52 2.40 9.23
N PHE A 82 -2.33 1.46 8.32
CA PHE A 82 -2.61 1.58 6.89
C PHE A 82 -2.91 0.21 6.30
N THR A 83 -3.63 0.15 5.19
CA THR A 83 -3.94 -1.12 4.50
C THR A 83 -3.43 -1.10 3.05
N VAL A 84 -2.92 -2.23 2.60
CA VAL A 84 -2.62 -2.50 1.18
C VAL A 84 -3.44 -3.70 0.72
N THR A 85 -4.12 -3.54 -0.42
CA THR A 85 -4.90 -4.61 -1.06
C THR A 85 -4.43 -4.84 -2.49
N ASN A 86 -4.20 -6.09 -2.85
CA ASN A 86 -3.83 -6.46 -4.22
C ASN A 86 -5.05 -7.08 -4.92
N ILE A 87 -5.65 -6.32 -5.83
CA ILE A 87 -6.76 -6.78 -6.69
C ILE A 87 -6.27 -7.21 -8.07
N GLY A 88 -5.02 -6.89 -8.39
CA GLY A 88 -4.42 -7.22 -9.68
C GLY A 88 -4.15 -8.71 -9.85
N SER A 89 -4.04 -9.48 -8.76
CA SER A 89 -3.93 -10.94 -8.81
C SER A 89 -5.14 -11.61 -9.45
N GLU A 90 -6.32 -11.00 -9.31
CA GLU A 90 -7.58 -11.46 -9.90
C GLU A 90 -7.87 -10.81 -11.27
N GLY A 91 -6.90 -10.06 -11.82
CA GLY A 91 -7.03 -9.42 -13.13
C GLY A 91 -7.80 -8.09 -13.12
N ALA A 92 -8.13 -7.55 -11.95
CA ALA A 92 -8.83 -6.28 -11.87
C ALA A 92 -7.91 -5.10 -12.21
N MET A 93 -8.32 -4.32 -13.20
CA MET A 93 -7.56 -3.18 -13.69
C MET A 93 -7.71 -1.93 -12.82
N LEU A 94 -8.84 -1.79 -12.15
CA LEU A 94 -9.17 -0.67 -11.26
C LEU A 94 -10.23 -1.14 -10.26
N ASP A 95 -10.14 -0.63 -9.04
CA ASP A 95 -11.13 -0.79 -7.99
C ASP A 95 -11.16 0.46 -7.11
N THR A 96 -12.14 0.55 -6.23
CA THR A 96 -12.25 1.56 -5.19
C THR A 96 -12.22 0.87 -3.83
N PRO A 97 -11.03 0.63 -3.25
CA PRO A 97 -10.90 -0.07 -1.98
C PRO A 97 -11.70 0.61 -0.87
N ILE A 98 -12.35 -0.18 -0.03
CA ILE A 98 -13.12 0.34 1.11
C ILE A 98 -12.16 0.61 2.27
N LEU A 99 -12.20 1.84 2.79
CA LEU A 99 -11.39 2.26 3.92
C LEU A 99 -11.73 1.45 5.18
N VAL A 100 -10.71 1.14 5.97
CA VAL A 100 -10.83 0.39 7.23
C VAL A 100 -10.64 1.36 8.40
N PRO A 101 -11.72 1.92 8.99
CA PRO A 101 -11.59 2.83 10.12
C PRO A 101 -10.88 2.16 11.31
N PRO A 102 -10.09 2.93 12.09
CA PRO A 102 -9.85 4.37 12.01
C PRO A 102 -8.68 4.79 11.12
N GLN A 103 -8.17 3.92 10.24
CA GLN A 103 -7.07 4.22 9.33
C GLN A 103 -7.45 5.35 8.36
N ALA A 104 -6.48 6.25 8.08
CA ALA A 104 -6.69 7.36 7.17
C ALA A 104 -6.60 6.97 5.68
N GLY A 105 -6.07 5.79 5.34
CA GLY A 105 -5.89 5.41 3.96
C GLY A 105 -5.77 3.91 3.69
N ILE A 106 -6.13 3.54 2.47
CA ILE A 106 -5.93 2.21 1.89
C ILE A 106 -5.46 2.34 0.44
N LEU A 107 -4.38 1.64 0.11
CA LEU A 107 -3.80 1.59 -1.23
C LEU A 107 -4.16 0.26 -1.91
N GLY A 108 -4.72 0.35 -3.10
CA GLY A 108 -4.86 -0.79 -4.00
C GLY A 108 -3.68 -0.92 -4.95
N THR A 109 -3.39 -2.14 -5.37
CA THR A 109 -2.54 -2.44 -6.52
C THR A 109 -3.36 -3.21 -7.55
N ALA A 110 -3.44 -2.68 -8.77
CA ALA A 110 -4.22 -3.24 -9.85
C ALA A 110 -3.39 -4.18 -10.74
N ALA A 111 -4.03 -4.81 -11.71
CA ALA A 111 -3.34 -5.67 -12.68
C ALA A 111 -2.29 -4.89 -13.47
N ILE A 112 -1.15 -5.53 -13.72
CA ILE A 112 -0.08 -4.99 -14.55
C ILE A 112 -0.34 -5.42 -16.00
N GLU A 113 -0.57 -4.44 -16.88
CA GLU A 113 -0.89 -4.65 -18.28
C GLU A 113 0.04 -3.88 -19.20
N LYS A 114 0.30 -4.44 -20.39
CA LYS A 114 1.01 -3.72 -21.45
C LYS A 114 0.09 -2.70 -22.09
N ARG A 115 0.52 -1.43 -22.13
CA ARG A 115 -0.21 -0.33 -22.75
C ARG A 115 0.68 0.54 -23.62
N PRO A 116 0.13 1.10 -24.72
CA PRO A 116 0.81 2.15 -25.44
C PRO A 116 0.83 3.42 -24.60
N VAL A 117 2.00 4.01 -24.43
CA VAL A 117 2.18 5.26 -23.71
C VAL A 117 3.11 6.18 -24.49
N VAL A 118 2.95 7.48 -24.28
CA VAL A 118 3.89 8.46 -24.81
C VAL A 118 5.13 8.48 -23.93
N VAL A 119 6.30 8.36 -24.53
CA VAL A 119 7.61 8.52 -23.89
C VAL A 119 8.37 9.63 -24.60
N ASN A 120 9.22 10.36 -23.87
CA ASN A 120 10.12 11.32 -24.48
C ASN A 120 11.47 10.66 -24.74
N GLU A 121 11.85 10.61 -26.01
CA GLU A 121 13.15 10.11 -26.45
C GLU A 121 13.94 11.25 -27.10
N ASN A 122 15.00 11.72 -26.43
CA ASN A 122 15.84 12.81 -26.90
C ASN A 122 15.10 14.10 -27.24
N GLY A 123 14.07 14.46 -26.46
CA GLY A 123 13.28 15.66 -26.67
C GLY A 123 12.13 15.51 -27.68
N GLN A 124 11.90 14.31 -28.21
CA GLN A 124 10.78 14.00 -29.10
C GLN A 124 9.84 13.00 -28.46
N ASP A 125 8.55 13.21 -28.65
CA ASP A 125 7.53 12.28 -28.18
C ASP A 125 7.44 11.06 -29.12
N ALA A 126 7.49 9.86 -28.53
CA ALA A 126 7.33 8.59 -29.22
C ALA A 126 6.30 7.71 -28.51
N ILE A 127 5.69 6.78 -29.22
CA ILE A 127 4.79 5.80 -28.64
C ILE A 127 5.60 4.53 -28.30
N ALA A 128 5.57 4.15 -27.04
CA ALA A 128 6.22 2.92 -26.58
C ALA A 128 5.25 2.03 -25.82
N ILE A 129 5.51 0.72 -25.81
CA ILE A 129 4.75 -0.22 -24.98
C ILE A 129 5.46 -0.31 -23.62
N ARG A 130 4.70 -0.07 -22.55
CA ARG A 130 5.18 -0.19 -21.16
C ARG A 130 4.21 -1.03 -20.35
N GLN A 131 4.74 -1.68 -19.30
CA GLN A 131 3.90 -2.27 -18.27
C GLN A 131 3.35 -1.17 -17.38
N MET A 132 2.03 -1.09 -17.27
CA MET A 132 1.31 -0.06 -16.54
C MET A 132 0.41 -0.70 -15.49
N CYS A 133 0.30 -0.05 -14.34
CA CYS A 133 -0.57 -0.45 -13.25
C CYS A 133 -1.23 0.80 -12.65
N TYR A 134 -2.51 0.70 -12.31
CA TYR A 134 -3.14 1.71 -11.46
C TYR A 134 -2.85 1.45 -9.98
N LEU A 135 -2.76 2.52 -9.21
CA LEU A 135 -2.61 2.53 -7.76
C LEU A 135 -3.78 3.31 -7.16
N PRO A 136 -4.98 2.70 -7.07
CA PRO A 136 -6.12 3.37 -6.45
C PRO A 136 -5.86 3.61 -4.97
N PHE A 137 -6.13 4.83 -4.51
CA PHE A 137 -5.95 5.24 -3.13
C PHE A 137 -7.26 5.82 -2.59
N THR A 138 -7.82 5.16 -1.59
CA THR A 138 -8.97 5.66 -0.84
C THR A 138 -8.49 6.22 0.49
N TYR A 139 -9.01 7.37 0.89
CA TYR A 139 -8.60 8.05 2.12
C TYR A 139 -9.78 8.73 2.82
N ASP A 140 -9.63 8.94 4.12
CA ASP A 140 -10.55 9.72 4.92
C ASP A 140 -10.29 11.22 4.68
N HIS A 141 -11.24 11.89 4.03
CA HIS A 141 -11.10 13.30 3.69
C HIS A 141 -11.23 14.24 4.90
N GLN A 142 -11.50 13.73 6.09
CA GLN A 142 -11.38 14.48 7.35
C GLN A 142 -9.92 14.63 7.80
N VAL A 143 -9.04 13.72 7.33
CA VAL A 143 -7.63 13.62 7.74
C VAL A 143 -6.69 14.03 6.61
N VAL A 144 -6.97 13.54 5.39
CA VAL A 144 -6.11 13.69 4.21
C VAL A 144 -6.83 14.55 3.18
N ASP A 145 -6.19 15.60 2.68
CA ASP A 145 -6.71 16.35 1.55
C ASP A 145 -6.20 15.80 0.20
N GLY A 146 -6.80 16.32 -0.90
CA GLY A 146 -6.46 15.86 -2.25
C GLY A 146 -5.00 16.14 -2.63
N ALA A 147 -4.40 17.20 -2.11
CA ALA A 147 -3.01 17.54 -2.38
C ALA A 147 -2.05 16.59 -1.63
N ASP A 148 -2.35 16.26 -0.37
CA ASP A 148 -1.61 15.27 0.41
C ASP A 148 -1.70 13.89 -0.22
N ALA A 149 -2.91 13.47 -0.63
CA ALA A 149 -3.14 12.22 -1.35
C ALA A 149 -2.32 12.16 -2.65
N GLY A 150 -2.33 13.24 -3.44
CA GLY A 150 -1.55 13.34 -4.67
C GLY A 150 -0.05 13.25 -4.44
N ARG A 151 0.48 13.93 -3.44
CA ARG A 151 1.90 13.87 -3.05
C ARG A 151 2.31 12.48 -2.59
N PHE A 152 1.49 11.83 -1.77
CA PHE A 152 1.73 10.46 -1.30
C PHE A 152 1.82 9.46 -2.48
N ILE A 153 0.85 9.46 -3.38
CA ILE A 153 0.86 8.59 -4.56
C ILE A 153 2.02 8.90 -5.49
N THR A 154 2.36 10.19 -5.66
CA THR A 154 3.50 10.59 -6.48
C THR A 154 4.81 10.06 -5.91
N THR A 155 5.00 10.11 -4.59
CA THR A 155 6.19 9.52 -3.92
C THR A 155 6.31 8.03 -4.24
N ILE A 156 5.21 7.27 -4.17
CA ILE A 156 5.21 5.84 -4.50
C ILE A 156 5.51 5.63 -5.99
N LYS A 157 4.86 6.38 -6.87
CA LYS A 157 5.06 6.30 -8.31
C LYS A 157 6.52 6.56 -8.68
N ASP A 158 7.10 7.63 -8.18
CA ASP A 158 8.47 8.02 -8.50
C ASP A 158 9.46 6.97 -8.00
N ARG A 159 9.25 6.42 -6.80
CA ARG A 159 10.07 5.33 -6.26
C ARG A 159 10.01 4.05 -7.13
N LEU A 160 8.83 3.71 -7.65
CA LEU A 160 8.66 2.57 -8.55
C LEU A 160 9.26 2.83 -9.93
N GLN A 161 9.16 4.04 -10.45
CA GLN A 161 9.68 4.39 -11.78
C GLN A 161 11.20 4.52 -11.82
N THR A 162 11.84 4.98 -10.76
CA THR A 162 13.30 4.99 -10.64
C THR A 162 13.87 3.58 -10.59
N ALA A 163 13.09 2.61 -10.08
CA ALA A 163 13.42 1.19 -10.02
C ALA A 163 14.80 0.86 -9.40
N ASP A 164 15.36 1.77 -8.60
CA ASP A 164 16.63 1.57 -7.90
C ASP A 164 16.36 0.89 -6.55
N PHE A 165 16.27 -0.44 -6.60
CA PHE A 165 16.04 -1.30 -5.43
C PHE A 165 17.28 -2.14 -5.06
N GLN A 166 18.42 -1.90 -5.70
CA GLN A 166 19.59 -2.74 -5.48
C GLN A 166 20.05 -2.69 -4.01
N ALA A 167 20.10 -1.49 -3.42
CA ALA A 167 20.46 -1.32 -2.01
C ALA A 167 19.45 -1.97 -1.04
N ASP A 168 18.17 -2.09 -1.44
CA ASP A 168 17.12 -2.70 -0.61
C ASP A 168 17.12 -4.24 -0.67
N LEU A 169 17.86 -4.82 -1.61
CA LEU A 169 17.99 -6.26 -1.80
C LEU A 169 19.28 -6.82 -1.18
N GLU A 170 20.26 -5.96 -0.89
CA GLU A 170 21.49 -6.35 -0.21
C GLU A 170 21.19 -6.54 1.29
N VAL A 171 21.41 -7.75 1.78
CA VAL A 171 21.23 -8.15 3.19
C VAL A 171 22.57 -8.17 3.89
#